data_a9fb1b5826c2819274424f41c0437b82
#
_entry.id   a9fb1b5826c2819274424f41c0437b82
#
_cell.length_a   1.000
_cell.length_b   1.000
_cell.length_c   1.000
_cell.angle_alpha   90.00
_cell.angle_beta   90.00
_cell.angle_gamma   90.00
#
_symmetry.space_group_name_H-M   'P 1'
#
loop_
_entity.id
_entity.type
_entity.pdbx_description
1 polymer ?
#
loop_
_entity_poly.entity_id
_entity_poly.type
_entity_poly.pdbx_seq_one_letter_code
_entity_poly.pdbx_strand_id
1 'polypeptide(L)'
;MPISRDRPLKQNIRVWFNYLQTAIKHKYKINKEYYRAWHLSQVRTLIFDKWWKTHEHLFAHKEYVNVKIDNSLSYADAVKEVKKQLVGKVDKKSSFQITSERFRYLQVDDYLKCWIRRNEKKQDYARIGVDLMREYMKKEQVYSRSTKQLRRKFTNKKFEEWKSQNKKEVMLQIVRRKVLNAEQILKNTAKGEFTGKY
;
A
#
# COMPACT_ATOMS: atom_id res chain seq x y z
N MET A 1 -20.09 1.50 17.10
CA MET A 1 -18.65 1.81 17.23
C MET A 1 -18.23 2.58 16.00
N PRO A 2 -17.63 3.77 16.12
CA PRO A 2 -17.16 4.50 14.95
C PRO A 2 -16.03 3.71 14.29
N ILE A 3 -16.19 3.43 13.00
CA ILE A 3 -15.15 2.81 12.17
C ILE A 3 -14.01 3.81 12.12
N SER A 4 -12.91 3.50 12.79
CA SER A 4 -11.72 4.36 12.81
C SER A 4 -11.24 4.60 11.37
N ARG A 5 -11.32 5.86 10.92
CA ARG A 5 -10.81 6.31 9.62
C ARG A 5 -9.29 6.14 9.48
N ASP A 6 -8.60 5.83 10.57
CA ASP A 6 -7.14 5.71 10.63
C ASP A 6 -6.60 4.35 10.17
N ARG A 7 -7.46 3.30 10.09
CA ARG A 7 -7.06 1.97 9.62
C ARG A 7 -6.47 1.95 8.20
N PRO A 8 -7.06 2.64 7.20
CA PRO A 8 -6.49 2.66 5.86
C PRO A 8 -5.10 3.29 5.82
N LEU A 9 -4.88 4.38 6.57
CA LEU A 9 -3.59 5.06 6.61
C LEU A 9 -2.49 4.15 7.17
N LYS A 10 -2.71 3.51 8.31
CA LYS A 10 -1.74 2.57 8.91
C LYS A 10 -1.38 1.44 7.95
N GLN A 11 -2.35 0.87 7.22
CA GLN A 11 -2.09 -0.18 6.25
C GLN A 11 -1.29 0.32 5.05
N ASN A 12 -1.58 1.51 4.56
CA ASN A 12 -0.84 2.13 3.48
C ASN A 12 0.62 2.36 3.86
N ILE A 13 0.87 2.87 5.06
CA ILE A 13 2.22 3.10 5.57
C ILE A 13 2.94 1.77 5.83
N ARG A 14 2.24 0.72 6.27
CA ARG A 14 2.82 -0.63 6.40
C ARG A 14 3.36 -1.14 5.06
N VAL A 15 2.61 -0.98 3.98
CA VAL A 15 3.08 -1.39 2.65
C VAL A 15 4.29 -0.58 2.23
N TRP A 16 4.28 0.74 2.43
CA TRP A 16 5.44 1.60 2.18
C TRP A 16 6.67 1.16 2.98
N PHE A 17 6.51 0.92 4.27
CA PHE A 17 7.57 0.43 5.15
C PHE A 17 8.17 -0.89 4.62
N ASN A 18 7.35 -1.84 4.21
CA ASN A 18 7.81 -3.13 3.67
C ASN A 18 8.61 -2.95 2.38
N TYR A 19 8.18 -2.05 1.49
CA TYR A 19 8.95 -1.69 0.29
C TYR A 19 10.28 -1.04 0.64
N LEU A 20 10.29 -0.09 1.57
CA LEU A 20 11.51 0.58 2.02
C LEU A 20 12.49 -0.42 2.66
N GLN A 21 12.01 -1.29 3.54
CA GLN A 21 12.81 -2.34 4.16
C GLN A 21 13.43 -3.28 3.12
N THR A 22 12.64 -3.68 2.12
CA THR A 22 13.10 -4.51 1.01
C THR A 22 14.14 -3.76 0.17
N ALA A 23 13.91 -2.48 -0.15
CA ALA A 23 14.86 -1.66 -0.89
C ALA A 23 16.20 -1.51 -0.16
N ILE A 24 16.18 -1.31 1.17
CA ILE A 24 17.39 -1.26 2.00
C ILE A 24 18.13 -2.61 1.94
N LYS A 25 17.41 -3.73 2.14
CA LYS A 25 17.98 -5.08 2.10
C LYS A 25 18.67 -5.38 0.78
N HIS A 26 18.09 -4.95 -0.32
CA HIS A 26 18.63 -5.16 -1.68
C HIS A 26 19.53 -4.04 -2.17
N LYS A 27 20.04 -3.19 -1.25
CA LYS A 27 21.06 -2.17 -1.52
C LYS A 27 20.66 -1.13 -2.58
N TYR A 28 19.36 -0.82 -2.73
CA TYR A 28 18.95 0.32 -3.51
C TYR A 28 19.52 1.62 -2.92
N LYS A 29 19.82 2.60 -3.78
CA LYS A 29 20.32 3.90 -3.35
C LYS A 29 19.17 4.69 -2.69
N ILE A 30 19.10 4.66 -1.37
CA ILE A 30 18.05 5.31 -0.58
C ILE A 30 18.34 6.81 -0.43
N ASN A 31 17.33 7.64 -0.65
CA ASN A 31 17.35 9.05 -0.31
C ASN A 31 17.32 9.22 1.22
N LYS A 32 18.49 9.28 1.85
CA LYS A 32 18.64 9.34 3.31
C LYS A 32 18.04 10.60 3.90
N GLU A 33 18.11 11.71 3.18
CA GLU A 33 17.56 12.99 3.63
C GLU A 33 16.02 12.90 3.73
N TYR A 34 15.36 12.41 2.71
CA TYR A 34 13.91 12.21 2.69
C TYR A 34 13.44 11.30 3.85
N TYR A 35 14.16 10.21 4.10
CA TYR A 35 13.81 9.23 5.15
C TYR A 35 14.49 9.50 6.50
N ARG A 36 15.04 10.70 6.73
CA ARG A 36 15.73 11.03 7.99
C ARG A 36 14.86 10.77 9.23
N ALA A 37 13.60 11.19 9.18
CA ALA A 37 12.65 11.02 10.28
C ALA A 37 12.18 9.57 10.49
N TRP A 38 12.40 8.69 9.52
CA TRP A 38 12.01 7.28 9.62
C TRP A 38 13.03 6.42 10.37
N HIS A 39 14.20 6.97 10.70
CA HIS A 39 15.30 6.24 11.31
C HIS A 39 15.63 4.94 10.57
N LEU A 40 16.30 5.05 9.42
CA LEU A 40 16.55 3.92 8.50
C LEU A 40 17.18 2.67 9.16
N SER A 41 17.98 2.86 10.22
CA SER A 41 18.50 1.75 11.02
C SER A 41 17.38 0.94 11.69
N GLN A 42 16.36 1.62 12.21
CA GLN A 42 15.19 0.97 12.80
C GLN A 42 14.29 0.33 11.74
N VAL A 43 14.10 0.97 10.58
CA VAL A 43 13.39 0.36 9.44
C VAL A 43 14.05 -0.95 9.03
N ARG A 44 15.37 -1.01 9.05
CA ARG A 44 16.12 -2.22 8.69
C ARG A 44 15.92 -3.38 9.68
N THR A 45 15.78 -3.09 10.96
CA THR A 45 15.84 -4.10 12.04
C THR A 45 14.50 -4.41 12.68
N LEU A 46 13.59 -3.45 12.72
CA LEU A 46 12.31 -3.61 13.39
C LEU A 46 11.22 -4.15 12.47
N ILE A 47 10.26 -4.85 13.05
CA ILE A 47 8.98 -5.12 12.39
C ILE A 47 8.11 -3.87 12.41
N PHE A 48 7.22 -3.72 11.42
CA PHE A 48 6.39 -2.53 11.25
C PHE A 48 5.65 -2.11 12.53
N ASP A 49 5.01 -3.02 13.24
CA ASP A 49 4.19 -2.63 14.41
C ASP A 49 5.02 -2.08 15.58
N LYS A 50 6.28 -2.52 15.74
CA LYS A 50 7.20 -1.92 16.71
C LYS A 50 7.67 -0.54 16.27
N TRP A 51 8.04 -0.40 15.01
CA TRP A 51 8.44 0.86 14.42
C TRP A 51 7.29 1.88 14.44
N TRP A 52 6.06 1.46 14.10
CA TRP A 52 4.88 2.31 14.06
C TRP A 52 4.59 3.00 15.41
N LYS A 53 4.71 2.27 16.52
CA LYS A 53 4.45 2.83 17.87
C LYS A 53 5.25 4.10 18.17
N THR A 54 6.46 4.21 17.64
CA THR A 54 7.35 5.34 17.87
C THR A 54 7.30 6.40 16.77
N HIS A 55 6.76 6.07 15.60
CA HIS A 55 6.78 6.93 14.40
C HIS A 55 5.39 7.34 13.91
N GLU A 56 4.32 6.90 14.57
CA GLU A 56 2.94 7.24 14.20
C GLU A 56 2.70 8.74 14.09
N HIS A 57 3.36 9.52 14.97
CA HIS A 57 3.26 10.98 14.98
C HIS A 57 3.72 11.64 13.67
N LEU A 58 4.58 11.00 12.88
CA LEU A 58 5.00 11.50 11.57
C LEU A 58 3.87 11.55 10.53
N PHE A 59 2.82 10.79 10.77
CA PHE A 59 1.67 10.61 9.87
C PHE A 59 0.36 11.11 10.48
N ALA A 60 0.37 11.46 11.76
CA ALA A 60 -0.78 11.98 12.48
C ALA A 60 -0.92 13.48 12.23
N HIS A 61 -1.28 13.88 11.02
CA HIS A 61 -1.64 15.27 10.75
C HIS A 61 -3.11 15.50 11.07
N LYS A 62 -3.40 15.79 12.32
CA LYS A 62 -4.56 16.53 12.74
C LYS A 62 -4.13 17.93 13.21
N GLU A 63 -3.50 18.71 12.33
CA GLU A 63 -3.43 20.14 12.56
C GLU A 63 -4.82 20.71 12.27
N TYR A 64 -5.60 20.89 13.32
CA TYR A 64 -6.85 21.65 13.22
C TYR A 64 -6.48 23.13 13.06
N VAL A 65 -6.82 23.70 11.92
CA VAL A 65 -6.77 25.15 11.76
C VAL A 65 -8.08 25.69 12.28
N ASN A 66 -8.06 26.37 13.43
CA ASN A 66 -9.20 27.10 13.93
C ASN A 66 -9.41 28.36 13.07
N VAL A 67 -10.52 28.41 12.37
CA VAL A 67 -10.92 29.57 11.58
C VAL A 67 -12.07 30.25 12.33
N LYS A 68 -11.90 31.53 12.66
CA LYS A 68 -12.96 32.33 13.25
C LYS A 68 -13.76 32.99 12.10
N ILE A 69 -15.04 32.74 12.07
CA ILE A 69 -15.96 33.28 11.09
C ILE A 69 -16.97 34.16 11.82
N ASP A 70 -17.22 35.36 11.32
CA ASP A 70 -18.28 36.22 11.81
C ASP A 70 -19.64 35.64 11.35
N ASN A 71 -20.53 35.38 12.30
CA ASN A 71 -21.85 34.81 12.06
C ASN A 71 -22.79 35.72 11.26
N SER A 72 -22.43 37.01 11.11
CA SER A 72 -23.18 37.99 10.31
C SER A 72 -22.92 37.90 8.81
N LEU A 73 -21.87 37.17 8.39
CA LEU A 73 -21.50 37.06 6.99
C LEU A 73 -22.46 36.15 6.21
N SER A 74 -22.70 36.53 4.94
CA SER A 74 -23.34 35.64 4.00
C SER A 74 -22.51 34.33 3.85
N TYR A 75 -23.15 33.22 3.46
CA TYR A 75 -22.44 31.97 3.17
C TYR A 75 -21.28 32.16 2.19
N ALA A 76 -21.48 32.94 1.14
CA ALA A 76 -20.44 33.20 0.13
C ALA A 76 -19.25 33.96 0.70
N ASP A 77 -19.49 34.94 1.56
CA ASP A 77 -18.43 35.74 2.19
C ASP A 77 -17.73 34.97 3.30
N ALA A 78 -18.46 34.16 4.06
CA ALA A 78 -17.89 33.23 5.01
C ALA A 78 -16.90 32.26 4.34
N VAL A 79 -17.26 31.68 3.17
CA VAL A 79 -16.37 30.82 2.38
C VAL A 79 -15.12 31.56 1.91
N LYS A 80 -15.25 32.83 1.47
CA LYS A 80 -14.09 33.65 1.07
C LYS A 80 -13.15 33.90 2.26
N GLU A 81 -13.72 34.25 3.43
CA GLU A 81 -12.95 34.50 4.63
C GLU A 81 -12.22 33.24 5.12
N VAL A 82 -12.88 32.06 5.09
CA VAL A 82 -12.21 30.77 5.37
C VAL A 82 -11.05 30.55 4.43
N LYS A 83 -11.22 30.72 3.13
CA LYS A 83 -10.14 30.55 2.15
C LYS A 83 -8.99 31.50 2.42
N LYS A 84 -9.26 32.76 2.74
CA LYS A 84 -8.24 33.78 3.07
C LYS A 84 -7.45 33.40 4.31
N GLN A 85 -8.10 32.94 5.37
CA GLN A 85 -7.45 32.52 6.62
C GLN A 85 -6.66 31.20 6.50
N LEU A 86 -6.98 30.36 5.51
CA LEU A 86 -6.31 29.10 5.22
C LEU A 86 -5.09 29.26 4.32
N VAL A 87 -4.98 30.36 3.58
CA VAL A 87 -3.80 30.65 2.74
C VAL A 87 -2.54 30.63 3.58
N GLY A 88 -1.54 29.85 3.18
CA GLY A 88 -0.27 29.68 3.90
C GLY A 88 -0.32 28.78 5.14
N LYS A 89 -1.52 28.41 5.65
CA LYS A 89 -1.65 27.49 6.79
C LYS A 89 -1.88 26.04 6.37
N VAL A 90 -2.47 25.82 5.20
CA VAL A 90 -2.83 24.48 4.68
C VAL A 90 -1.80 23.96 3.67
N ASP A 91 -0.92 24.82 3.16
CA ASP A 91 0.07 24.45 2.14
C ASP A 91 1.28 23.65 2.65
N LYS A 92 1.37 23.38 3.95
CA LYS A 92 2.35 22.42 4.47
C LYS A 92 1.89 21.00 4.10
N LYS A 93 2.16 20.63 2.85
CA LYS A 93 2.03 19.23 2.43
C LYS A 93 2.86 18.36 3.39
N SER A 94 2.21 17.33 3.94
CA SER A 94 2.94 16.30 4.68
C SER A 94 4.15 15.85 3.88
N SER A 95 5.32 15.81 4.49
CA SER A 95 6.56 15.36 3.85
C SER A 95 6.45 13.93 3.31
N PHE A 96 5.48 13.17 3.83
CA PHE A 96 5.26 11.77 3.48
C PHE A 96 3.89 11.61 2.81
N GLN A 97 3.84 11.78 1.49
CA GLN A 97 2.62 11.62 0.71
C GLN A 97 2.68 10.36 -0.13
N ILE A 98 1.57 9.65 -0.16
CA ILE A 98 1.35 8.60 -1.14
C ILE A 98 0.97 9.28 -2.45
N THR A 99 1.84 9.20 -3.45
CA THR A 99 1.72 9.94 -4.72
C THR A 99 0.63 9.42 -5.65
N SER A 100 0.01 8.28 -5.33
CA SER A 100 -1.06 7.70 -6.12
C SER A 100 -2.44 8.08 -5.56
N GLU A 101 -3.28 8.72 -6.37
CA GLU A 101 -4.66 9.07 -6.02
C GLU A 101 -5.54 7.84 -5.72
N ARG A 102 -5.22 6.67 -6.31
CA ARG A 102 -5.95 5.43 -6.17
C ARG A 102 -5.08 4.32 -5.59
N PHE A 103 -4.49 4.59 -4.43
CA PHE A 103 -3.64 3.60 -3.78
C PHE A 103 -4.44 2.37 -3.30
N ARG A 104 -4.19 1.24 -3.93
CA ARG A 104 -4.76 -0.06 -3.56
C ARG A 104 -3.72 -0.88 -2.81
N TYR A 105 -3.61 -0.67 -1.51
CA TYR A 105 -2.56 -1.28 -0.67
C TYR A 105 -2.47 -2.80 -0.80
N LEU A 106 -3.61 -3.51 -0.92
CA LEU A 106 -3.63 -4.97 -1.11
C LEU A 106 -2.96 -5.39 -2.42
N GLN A 107 -3.21 -4.64 -3.50
CA GLN A 107 -2.63 -4.92 -4.81
C GLN A 107 -1.12 -4.66 -4.82
N VAL A 108 -0.70 -3.57 -4.20
CA VAL A 108 0.72 -3.19 -4.11
C VAL A 108 1.49 -4.16 -3.21
N ASP A 109 0.88 -4.62 -2.11
CA ASP A 109 1.45 -5.66 -1.25
C ASP A 109 1.61 -6.99 -1.99
N ASP A 110 0.63 -7.37 -2.83
CA ASP A 110 0.73 -8.56 -3.67
C ASP A 110 1.88 -8.47 -4.70
N TYR A 111 2.16 -7.27 -5.23
CA TYR A 111 3.32 -7.07 -6.12
C TYR A 111 4.63 -7.36 -5.39
N LEU A 112 4.80 -6.83 -4.17
CA LEU A 112 5.99 -7.08 -3.36
C LEU A 112 6.16 -8.55 -3.03
N LYS A 113 5.09 -9.26 -2.68
CA LYS A 113 5.11 -10.70 -2.42
C LYS A 113 5.59 -11.50 -3.65
N CYS A 114 5.12 -11.14 -4.85
CA CYS A 114 5.60 -11.76 -6.08
C CYS A 114 7.09 -11.51 -6.31
N TRP A 115 7.55 -10.29 -6.08
CA TRP A 115 8.93 -9.89 -6.22
C TRP A 115 9.86 -10.66 -5.26
N ILE A 116 9.48 -10.76 -3.98
CA ILE A 116 10.21 -11.52 -2.95
C ILE A 116 10.30 -13.00 -3.34
N ARG A 117 9.20 -13.60 -3.78
CA ARG A 117 9.20 -15.00 -4.24
C ARG A 117 10.14 -15.21 -5.41
N ARG A 118 10.16 -14.29 -6.36
CA ARG A 118 11.03 -14.38 -7.54
C ARG A 118 12.48 -14.14 -7.19
N ASN A 119 12.80 -13.05 -6.49
CA ASN A 119 14.18 -12.58 -6.34
C ASN A 119 14.88 -13.16 -5.10
N GLU A 120 14.17 -13.37 -3.99
CA GLU A 120 14.74 -13.94 -2.78
C GLU A 120 14.60 -15.46 -2.73
N LYS A 121 13.39 -16.00 -3.01
CA LYS A 121 13.13 -17.43 -2.95
C LYS A 121 13.43 -18.18 -4.24
N LYS A 122 13.86 -17.47 -5.30
CA LYS A 122 14.22 -18.03 -6.62
C LYS A 122 13.14 -18.89 -7.27
N GLN A 123 11.89 -18.66 -6.91
CA GLN A 123 10.75 -19.37 -7.53
C GLN A 123 10.56 -18.94 -8.98
N ASP A 124 10.17 -19.88 -9.85
CA ASP A 124 9.75 -19.54 -11.20
C ASP A 124 8.37 -18.86 -11.23
N TYR A 125 8.07 -18.18 -12.33
CA TYR A 125 6.81 -17.44 -12.47
C TYR A 125 5.57 -18.35 -12.44
N ALA A 126 5.68 -19.57 -12.94
CA ALA A 126 4.58 -20.53 -12.95
C ALA A 126 4.24 -20.96 -11.52
N ARG A 127 5.27 -21.25 -10.71
CA ARG A 127 5.10 -21.61 -9.29
C ARG A 127 4.47 -20.47 -8.51
N ILE A 128 4.95 -19.23 -8.71
CA ILE A 128 4.38 -18.05 -8.06
C ILE A 128 2.90 -17.89 -8.45
N GLY A 129 2.55 -18.09 -9.72
CA GLY A 129 1.17 -18.00 -10.19
C GLY A 129 0.25 -19.03 -9.53
N VAL A 130 0.69 -20.27 -9.43
CA VAL A 130 -0.04 -21.35 -8.74
C VAL A 130 -0.26 -21.03 -7.26
N ASP A 131 0.76 -20.56 -6.57
CA ASP A 131 0.68 -20.21 -5.15
C ASP A 131 -0.27 -19.04 -4.90
N LEU A 132 -0.21 -17.99 -5.73
CA LEU A 132 -1.16 -16.88 -5.67
C LEU A 132 -2.60 -17.34 -5.85
N MET A 133 -2.84 -18.19 -6.85
CA MET A 133 -4.18 -18.72 -7.11
C MET A 133 -4.73 -19.50 -5.92
N ARG A 134 -3.91 -20.34 -5.30
CA ARG A 134 -4.29 -21.07 -4.08
C ARG A 134 -4.64 -20.11 -2.93
N GLU A 135 -3.90 -19.03 -2.77
CA GLU A 135 -4.19 -18.01 -1.75
C GLU A 135 -5.51 -17.28 -2.01
N TYR A 136 -5.78 -16.90 -3.26
CA TYR A 136 -7.05 -16.29 -3.64
C TYR A 136 -8.22 -17.23 -3.40
N MET A 137 -8.10 -18.49 -3.78
CA MET A 137 -9.14 -19.49 -3.57
C MET A 137 -9.44 -19.71 -2.08
N LYS A 138 -8.42 -19.75 -1.22
CA LYS A 138 -8.60 -19.82 0.24
C LYS A 138 -9.34 -18.60 0.79
N LYS A 139 -9.01 -17.39 0.34
CA LYS A 139 -9.69 -16.15 0.72
C LYS A 139 -11.16 -16.16 0.29
N GLU A 140 -11.46 -16.59 -0.91
CA GLU A 140 -12.84 -16.74 -1.39
C GLU A 140 -13.62 -17.75 -0.56
N GLN A 141 -13.04 -18.88 -0.19
CA GLN A 141 -13.69 -19.86 0.68
C GLN A 141 -14.04 -19.30 2.06
N VAL A 142 -13.16 -18.46 2.64
CA VAL A 142 -13.42 -17.78 3.93
C VAL A 142 -14.51 -16.73 3.78
N TYR A 143 -14.44 -15.91 2.75
CA TYR A 143 -15.44 -14.87 2.46
C TYR A 143 -16.81 -15.49 2.24
N SER A 144 -16.80 -16.61 1.56
CA SER A 144 -18.00 -17.30 1.19
C SER A 144 -18.68 -18.03 2.37
N ARG A 145 -18.02 -18.42 3.44
CA ARG A 145 -18.64 -18.96 4.66
C ARG A 145 -19.43 -17.90 5.44
N SER A 146 -19.02 -16.61 5.35
CA SER A 146 -19.65 -15.52 6.10
C SER A 146 -20.98 -15.03 5.50
N THR A 147 -21.25 -15.29 4.22
CA THR A 147 -22.41 -14.72 3.52
C THR A 147 -23.59 -15.68 3.35
N LYS A 148 -23.56 -16.90 3.90
CA LYS A 148 -24.60 -17.94 3.76
C LYS A 148 -25.11 -18.21 2.33
N GLN A 149 -24.46 -17.69 1.30
CA GLN A 149 -24.85 -17.98 -0.07
C GLN A 149 -24.35 -19.35 -0.49
N LEU A 150 -25.19 -20.14 -1.12
CA LEU A 150 -24.89 -21.45 -1.71
C LEU A 150 -23.70 -21.34 -2.67
N ARG A 151 -22.62 -21.99 -2.30
CA ARG A 151 -21.37 -21.87 -3.00
C ARG A 151 -21.13 -23.02 -3.93
N ARG A 152 -20.72 -22.64 -5.09
CA ARG A 152 -20.02 -23.56 -5.95
C ARG A 152 -18.69 -23.91 -5.28
N LYS A 153 -18.61 -25.12 -4.68
CA LYS A 153 -17.35 -25.66 -4.17
C LYS A 153 -16.32 -25.58 -5.30
N PHE A 154 -15.30 -24.77 -5.11
CA PHE A 154 -14.14 -24.80 -6.00
C PHE A 154 -13.42 -26.11 -5.67
N THR A 155 -13.72 -27.16 -6.43
CA THR A 155 -13.13 -28.47 -6.22
C THR A 155 -11.70 -28.47 -6.73
N ASN A 156 -10.83 -29.32 -6.17
CA ASN A 156 -9.48 -29.56 -6.71
C ASN A 156 -9.51 -29.85 -8.22
N LYS A 157 -10.58 -30.47 -8.71
CA LYS A 157 -10.84 -30.72 -10.13
C LYS A 157 -10.84 -29.43 -10.96
N LYS A 158 -11.55 -28.37 -10.53
CA LYS A 158 -11.54 -27.07 -11.23
C LYS A 158 -10.19 -26.38 -11.22
N PHE A 159 -9.40 -26.59 -10.17
CA PHE A 159 -8.05 -26.08 -10.12
C PHE A 159 -7.14 -26.79 -11.11
N GLU A 160 -7.23 -28.12 -11.23
CA GLU A 160 -6.46 -28.90 -12.20
C GLU A 160 -6.93 -28.63 -13.64
N GLU A 161 -8.24 -28.49 -13.88
CA GLU A 161 -8.81 -28.06 -15.17
C GLU A 161 -8.32 -26.66 -15.56
N TRP A 162 -8.26 -25.74 -14.61
CA TRP A 162 -7.71 -24.40 -14.84
C TRP A 162 -6.21 -24.44 -15.15
N LYS A 163 -5.44 -25.29 -14.48
CA LYS A 163 -4.02 -25.49 -14.68
C LYS A 163 -3.70 -26.12 -16.05
N SER A 164 -4.57 -26.99 -16.54
CA SER A 164 -4.42 -27.67 -17.84
C SER A 164 -4.83 -26.82 -19.05
N GLN A 165 -5.76 -25.90 -18.88
CA GLN A 165 -6.23 -25.03 -19.97
C GLN A 165 -5.31 -23.81 -20.10
N ASN A 166 -4.66 -23.57 -21.24
CA ASN A 166 -3.85 -22.43 -21.73
C ASN A 166 -3.78 -21.12 -20.88
N LYS A 167 -4.33 -21.11 -19.69
CA LYS A 167 -4.29 -20.01 -18.72
C LYS A 167 -2.94 -19.87 -18.03
N LYS A 168 -2.05 -20.87 -18.21
CA LYS A 168 -0.68 -20.84 -17.67
C LYS A 168 0.09 -19.64 -18.21
N GLU A 169 -0.04 -19.36 -19.48
CA GLU A 169 0.66 -18.25 -20.14
C GLU A 169 0.14 -16.89 -19.69
N VAL A 170 -1.18 -16.73 -19.60
CA VAL A 170 -1.83 -15.52 -19.06
C VAL A 170 -1.37 -15.26 -17.64
N MET A 171 -1.30 -16.32 -16.82
CA MET A 171 -0.84 -16.17 -15.43
C MET A 171 0.65 -15.82 -15.34
N LEU A 172 1.49 -16.38 -16.21
CA LEU A 172 2.90 -16.00 -16.32
C LEU A 172 3.07 -14.53 -16.61
N GLN A 173 2.28 -13.99 -17.54
CA GLN A 173 2.30 -12.57 -17.90
C GLN A 173 1.82 -11.70 -16.72
N ILE A 174 0.75 -12.10 -16.02
CA ILE A 174 0.26 -11.39 -14.83
C ILE A 174 1.35 -11.34 -13.75
N VAL A 175 2.00 -12.45 -13.46
CA VAL A 175 3.05 -12.51 -12.42
C VAL A 175 4.26 -11.68 -12.84
N ARG A 176 4.70 -11.77 -14.11
CA ARG A 176 5.77 -10.91 -14.64
C ARG A 176 5.46 -9.44 -14.45
N ARG A 177 4.26 -9.02 -14.82
CA ARG A 177 3.82 -7.62 -14.66
C ARG A 177 3.83 -7.18 -13.19
N LYS A 178 3.35 -8.05 -12.28
CA LYS A 178 3.41 -7.78 -10.83
C LYS A 178 4.85 -7.60 -10.33
N VAL A 179 5.78 -8.43 -10.77
CA VAL A 179 7.20 -8.33 -10.40
C VAL A 179 7.83 -7.04 -10.96
N LEU A 180 7.56 -6.68 -12.20
CA LEU A 180 8.04 -5.43 -12.80
C LEU A 180 7.48 -4.19 -12.09
N ASN A 181 6.19 -4.20 -11.76
CA ASN A 181 5.56 -3.12 -11.01
C ASN A 181 6.20 -2.98 -9.62
N ALA A 182 6.44 -4.09 -8.92
CA ALA A 182 7.14 -4.05 -7.64
C ALA A 182 8.55 -3.48 -7.75
N GLU A 183 9.29 -3.87 -8.78
CA GLU A 183 10.64 -3.34 -9.06
C GLU A 183 10.61 -1.82 -9.25
N GLN A 184 9.65 -1.32 -10.01
CA GLN A 184 9.49 0.11 -10.21
C GLN A 184 9.12 0.84 -8.91
N ILE A 185 8.20 0.26 -8.10
CA ILE A 185 7.83 0.83 -6.81
C ILE A 185 9.03 0.81 -5.85
N LEU A 186 9.88 -0.22 -5.84
CA LEU A 186 11.10 -0.25 -5.04
C LEU A 186 12.04 0.90 -5.41
N LYS A 187 12.24 1.15 -6.71
CA LYS A 187 13.05 2.28 -7.21
C LYS A 187 12.47 3.62 -6.80
N ASN A 188 11.16 3.80 -6.94
CA ASN A 188 10.46 5.02 -6.54
C ASN A 188 10.53 5.21 -5.02
N THR A 189 10.29 4.15 -4.25
CA THR A 189 10.41 4.17 -2.78
C THR A 189 11.82 4.61 -2.36
N ALA A 190 12.85 4.08 -2.99
CA ALA A 190 14.23 4.46 -2.67
C ALA A 190 14.47 5.98 -2.85
N LYS A 191 13.79 6.62 -3.81
CA LYS A 191 13.86 8.07 -4.05
C LYS A 191 13.00 8.89 -3.07
N GLY A 192 12.04 8.29 -2.39
CA GLY A 192 11.06 8.98 -1.56
C GLY A 192 9.70 9.19 -2.24
N GLU A 193 9.48 8.59 -3.39
CA GLU A 193 8.25 8.69 -4.21
C GLU A 193 7.42 7.41 -4.11
N PHE A 194 6.90 7.10 -2.93
CA PHE A 194 6.13 5.86 -2.77
C PHE A 194 4.83 5.95 -3.56
N THR A 195 4.60 4.94 -4.15
CA THR A 195 4.26 4.22 -5.30
C THR A 195 4.75 4.84 -6.60
N GLY A 196 4.65 6.15 -6.80
CA GLY A 196 4.98 6.80 -8.06
C GLY A 196 4.14 6.27 -9.25
N LYS A 197 4.59 6.53 -10.47
CA LYS A 197 4.04 5.88 -11.68
C LYS A 197 4.71 4.51 -11.86
N TYR A 198 3.91 3.45 -12.06
CA TYR A 198 4.36 2.08 -12.30
C TYR A 198 3.46 1.37 -13.32
#